data_906a9c4ed77b90eccade4dc779d2b2df
#
_entry.id   906a9c4ed77b90eccade4dc779d2b2df
#
_cell.length_a   1.000
_cell.length_b   1.000
_cell.length_c   1.000
_cell.angle_alpha   90.00
_cell.angle_beta   90.00
_cell.angle_gamma   90.00
#
_symmetry.space_group_name_H-M   'P 1'
#
loop_
_entity.id
_entity.type
_entity.pdbx_description
1 polymer ?
#
loop_
_entity_poly.entity_id
_entity_poly.type
_entity_poly.pdbx_seq_one_letter_code
_entity_poly.pdbx_strand_id
1 'polypeptide(L)'
;MEAKRKSGSRDTVLVLILLLTSAAAAPSQAPPPEQQSGLVHSPGNAEWAPTFGEATRRAAAQGKFLFVEFDKQGCGHCQRMDNLLYPAFDFEALLIPMVPVKLSLESSEGKELARQYGIADAPAILIRSPEGRMVFLVEGFTTTQDFYAHVRQDLDDYRAFARKIEAQDIPRLSAREAFETGKELYRRGDSAGALPRLKRAVLAPGGTTAGREDARELLAAVELDGGDTAASRQTIHRLITTTKDARRRERAELFRAQIPLAENKPEEAYALFVKFEKDHPKSPYLSQVRALIGRMTGEARTP
;
A
#
# COMPACT_ATOMS: atom_id res chain seq x y z
N MET A 1 -24.83 -0.89 1.24
CA MET A 1 -23.43 -1.29 1.50
C MET A 1 -22.75 -0.07 2.08
N GLU A 2 -22.46 -0.09 3.37
CA GLU A 2 -21.78 1.01 4.04
C GLU A 2 -20.34 1.13 3.59
N ALA A 3 -19.84 2.36 3.49
CA ALA A 3 -18.46 2.63 3.13
C ALA A 3 -17.51 2.05 4.17
N LYS A 4 -16.51 1.31 3.72
CA LYS A 4 -15.48 0.75 4.59
C LYS A 4 -14.25 1.66 4.55
N ARG A 5 -14.05 2.45 5.60
CA ARG A 5 -12.78 3.17 5.82
C ARG A 5 -11.68 2.14 6.04
N LYS A 6 -10.70 2.12 5.16
CA LYS A 6 -9.48 1.36 5.38
C LYS A 6 -8.51 2.24 6.16
N SER A 7 -8.50 2.12 7.47
CA SER A 7 -7.35 2.49 8.28
C SER A 7 -6.19 1.65 7.75
N GLY A 8 -5.26 2.27 7.00
CA GLY A 8 -4.20 1.65 6.22
C GLY A 8 -3.67 0.32 6.75
N SER A 9 -4.38 -0.76 6.46
CA SER A 9 -4.09 -2.08 6.97
C SER A 9 -3.06 -2.76 6.07
N ARG A 10 -1.80 -2.32 6.17
CA ARG A 10 -0.68 -3.21 5.86
C ARG A 10 -0.30 -4.09 7.06
N ASP A 11 -0.99 -3.95 8.19
CA ASP A 11 -0.71 -4.73 9.40
C ASP A 11 -1.03 -6.22 9.27
N THR A 12 -1.92 -6.62 8.36
CA THR A 12 -2.24 -8.03 8.06
C THR A 12 -1.41 -8.55 6.87
N VAL A 13 -0.53 -7.75 6.31
CA VAL A 13 -0.04 -7.88 4.95
C VAL A 13 1.39 -8.38 4.87
N LEU A 14 2.07 -8.56 6.01
CA LEU A 14 3.41 -9.14 6.02
C LEU A 14 3.47 -10.56 5.42
N VAL A 15 2.33 -11.17 5.15
CA VAL A 15 2.22 -12.53 4.58
C VAL A 15 1.67 -12.54 3.15
N LEU A 16 1.17 -11.42 2.59
CA LEU A 16 0.31 -11.53 1.41
C LEU A 16 0.63 -10.62 0.22
N ILE A 17 1.71 -9.87 0.16
CA ILE A 17 1.86 -8.82 -0.88
C ILE A 17 2.86 -9.14 -1.96
N LEU A 18 3.33 -10.32 -2.11
CA LEU A 18 4.02 -10.66 -3.35
C LEU A 18 3.21 -11.65 -4.19
N LEU A 19 2.00 -11.25 -4.58
CA LEU A 19 1.30 -11.91 -5.66
C LEU A 19 1.72 -11.33 -6.99
N LEU A 20 2.83 -11.89 -7.52
CA LEU A 20 3.06 -12.19 -8.93
C LEU A 20 2.49 -11.17 -9.95
N THR A 21 3.32 -10.26 -10.37
CA THR A 21 3.34 -9.91 -11.78
C THR A 21 4.79 -9.98 -12.28
N SER A 22 5.30 -11.18 -12.48
CA SER A 22 6.33 -11.41 -13.48
C SER A 22 5.61 -11.52 -14.83
N ALA A 23 5.17 -10.39 -15.37
CA ALA A 23 4.97 -10.25 -16.79
C ALA A 23 6.31 -9.80 -17.34
N ALA A 24 7.00 -10.69 -18.05
CA ALA A 24 8.13 -10.33 -18.85
C ALA A 24 7.79 -9.07 -19.66
N ALA A 25 8.58 -8.02 -19.50
CA ALA A 25 8.46 -6.81 -20.30
C ALA A 25 8.81 -7.15 -21.73
N ALA A 26 7.79 -7.40 -22.53
CA ALA A 26 7.90 -7.25 -23.97
C ALA A 26 8.06 -5.76 -24.29
N PRO A 27 8.88 -5.38 -25.29
CA PRO A 27 9.05 -3.97 -25.64
C PRO A 27 7.69 -3.38 -26.03
N SER A 28 7.24 -2.42 -25.21
CA SER A 28 5.99 -1.72 -25.39
C SER A 28 6.05 -0.90 -26.68
N GLN A 29 5.30 -1.31 -27.68
CA GLN A 29 4.77 -0.36 -28.67
C GLN A 29 3.74 0.49 -27.92
N ALA A 30 3.91 1.80 -27.97
CA ALA A 30 2.96 2.75 -27.39
C ALA A 30 1.56 2.46 -27.94
N PRO A 31 0.54 2.23 -27.08
CA PRO A 31 -0.82 2.09 -27.56
C PRO A 31 -1.27 3.39 -28.23
N PRO A 32 -2.13 3.31 -29.28
CA PRO A 32 -2.75 4.48 -29.85
C PRO A 32 -3.54 5.23 -28.77
N PRO A 33 -3.72 6.54 -28.87
CA PRO A 33 -4.45 7.31 -27.87
C PRO A 33 -5.87 6.74 -27.76
N GLU A 34 -6.17 6.14 -26.61
CA GLU A 34 -7.54 5.72 -26.28
C GLU A 34 -8.42 6.97 -26.28
N GLN A 35 -9.38 6.98 -27.19
CA GLN A 35 -10.42 8.00 -27.23
C GLN A 35 -11.20 7.93 -25.90
N GLN A 36 -11.01 8.95 -25.09
CA GLN A 36 -11.81 9.16 -23.88
C GLN A 36 -13.25 9.47 -24.30
N SER A 37 -14.06 8.43 -24.46
CA SER A 37 -15.50 8.54 -24.62
C SER A 37 -16.16 8.46 -23.24
N GLY A 38 -16.32 9.59 -22.61
CA GLY A 38 -17.08 9.71 -21.39
C GLY A 38 -17.17 11.15 -20.99
N LEU A 39 -18.37 11.70 -20.97
CA LEU A 39 -18.67 13.04 -20.49
C LEU A 39 -17.95 13.27 -19.14
N VAL A 40 -16.86 14.01 -19.19
CA VAL A 40 -16.21 14.54 -17.99
C VAL A 40 -17.18 15.59 -17.43
N HIS A 41 -18.07 15.16 -16.57
CA HIS A 41 -18.71 16.08 -15.65
C HIS A 41 -17.60 16.52 -14.70
N SER A 42 -17.02 17.70 -15.00
CA SER A 42 -16.15 18.40 -14.04
C SER A 42 -17.08 18.95 -12.96
N PRO A 43 -17.15 18.38 -11.79
CA PRO A 43 -17.94 18.94 -10.70
C PRO A 43 -17.20 20.17 -10.17
N GLY A 44 -17.80 21.32 -10.28
CA GLY A 44 -17.24 22.58 -9.81
C GLY A 44 -16.17 23.18 -10.73
N ASN A 45 -15.58 24.30 -10.30
CA ASN A 45 -14.49 24.98 -10.99
C ASN A 45 -13.10 24.30 -10.82
N ALA A 46 -13.02 23.13 -10.21
CA ALA A 46 -11.77 22.41 -10.03
C ALA A 46 -11.27 21.84 -11.36
N GLU A 47 -10.05 22.16 -11.75
CA GLU A 47 -9.41 21.62 -12.95
C GLU A 47 -8.92 20.19 -12.71
N TRP A 48 -9.70 19.21 -13.12
CA TRP A 48 -9.33 17.80 -13.05
C TRP A 48 -8.18 17.49 -14.00
N ALA A 49 -7.17 16.79 -13.49
CA ALA A 49 -6.06 16.36 -14.32
C ALA A 49 -6.50 15.21 -15.26
N PRO A 50 -6.02 15.19 -16.52
CA PRO A 50 -6.44 14.18 -17.49
C PRO A 50 -5.85 12.79 -17.22
N THR A 51 -4.71 12.70 -16.52
CA THR A 51 -4.03 11.44 -16.19
C THR A 51 -3.47 11.47 -14.77
N PHE A 52 -3.28 10.29 -14.18
CA PHE A 52 -2.65 10.16 -12.86
C PHE A 52 -1.21 10.71 -12.85
N GLY A 53 -0.45 10.44 -13.92
CA GLY A 53 0.92 10.93 -14.05
C GLY A 53 0.98 12.46 -14.05
N GLU A 54 0.06 13.13 -14.74
CA GLU A 54 0.00 14.59 -14.73
C GLU A 54 -0.46 15.14 -13.38
N ALA A 55 -1.50 14.54 -12.79
CA ALA A 55 -1.96 14.92 -11.47
C ALA A 55 -0.85 14.83 -10.42
N THR A 56 -0.08 13.75 -10.44
CA THR A 56 1.06 13.53 -9.53
C THR A 56 2.13 14.63 -9.72
N ARG A 57 2.50 14.95 -10.96
CA ARG A 57 3.47 16.02 -11.24
C ARG A 57 2.98 17.37 -10.76
N ARG A 58 1.71 17.72 -11.06
CA ARG A 58 1.09 18.99 -10.63
C ARG A 58 1.05 19.08 -9.09
N ALA A 59 0.62 18.02 -8.43
CA ALA A 59 0.53 17.96 -6.97
C ALA A 59 1.91 18.17 -6.33
N ALA A 60 2.94 17.46 -6.79
CA ALA A 60 4.31 17.62 -6.30
C ALA A 60 4.86 19.04 -6.54
N ALA A 61 4.69 19.59 -7.76
CA ALA A 61 5.19 20.92 -8.12
C ALA A 61 4.50 22.05 -7.33
N GLN A 62 3.23 21.89 -6.97
CA GLN A 62 2.44 22.89 -6.25
C GLN A 62 2.42 22.66 -4.72
N GLY A 63 3.04 21.60 -4.21
CA GLY A 63 2.95 21.22 -2.80
C GLY A 63 1.52 20.87 -2.35
N LYS A 64 0.67 20.41 -3.28
CA LYS A 64 -0.73 20.06 -3.05
C LYS A 64 -0.91 18.57 -2.83
N PHE A 65 -1.98 18.22 -2.13
CA PHE A 65 -2.42 16.83 -2.07
C PHE A 65 -2.94 16.36 -3.43
N LEU A 66 -2.93 15.06 -3.65
CA LEU A 66 -3.50 14.40 -4.81
C LEU A 66 -4.82 13.75 -4.39
N PHE A 67 -5.93 14.13 -5.01
CA PHE A 67 -7.24 13.53 -4.84
C PHE A 67 -7.50 12.57 -6.00
N VAL A 68 -7.61 11.29 -5.72
CA VAL A 68 -7.86 10.26 -6.73
C VAL A 68 -9.22 9.63 -6.49
N GLU A 69 -10.11 9.78 -7.45
CA GLU A 69 -11.38 9.06 -7.49
C GLU A 69 -11.26 7.85 -8.39
N PHE A 70 -11.71 6.71 -7.90
CA PHE A 70 -11.86 5.49 -8.69
C PHE A 70 -13.31 5.25 -9.04
N ASP A 71 -13.56 5.07 -10.33
CA ASP A 71 -14.87 4.67 -10.84
C ASP A 71 -14.80 3.39 -11.69
N LYS A 72 -15.94 2.92 -12.16
CA LYS A 72 -16.06 1.86 -13.16
C LYS A 72 -17.33 2.05 -13.98
N GLN A 73 -17.37 1.46 -15.17
CA GLN A 73 -18.55 1.51 -16.03
C GLN A 73 -19.78 0.90 -15.34
N GLY A 74 -20.95 1.56 -15.47
CA GLY A 74 -22.20 1.08 -14.90
C GLY A 74 -22.32 1.15 -13.38
N CYS A 75 -21.43 1.89 -12.70
CA CYS A 75 -21.41 2.02 -11.25
C CYS A 75 -22.49 2.99 -10.74
N GLY A 76 -23.62 2.46 -10.27
CA GLY A 76 -24.69 3.28 -9.69
C GLY A 76 -24.31 4.03 -8.42
N HIS A 77 -23.38 3.50 -7.62
CA HIS A 77 -22.86 4.19 -6.44
C HIS A 77 -21.90 5.34 -6.82
N CYS A 78 -21.14 5.22 -7.90
CA CYS A 78 -20.32 6.31 -8.43
C CYS A 78 -21.20 7.46 -8.88
N GLN A 79 -22.26 7.19 -9.67
CA GLN A 79 -23.24 8.19 -10.07
C GLN A 79 -23.90 8.89 -8.88
N ARG A 80 -24.15 8.14 -7.81
CA ARG A 80 -24.69 8.73 -6.58
C ARG A 80 -23.70 9.65 -5.90
N MET A 81 -22.40 9.32 -5.88
CA MET A 81 -21.35 10.22 -5.41
C MET A 81 -21.24 11.47 -6.28
N ASP A 82 -21.24 11.31 -7.60
CA ASP A 82 -21.23 12.43 -8.54
C ASP A 82 -22.38 13.42 -8.29
N ASN A 83 -23.57 12.89 -7.97
CA ASN A 83 -24.79 13.70 -7.77
C ASN A 83 -24.89 14.32 -6.36
N LEU A 84 -24.31 13.74 -5.34
CA LEU A 84 -24.49 14.16 -3.95
C LEU A 84 -23.26 14.79 -3.33
N LEU A 85 -22.07 14.29 -3.64
CA LEU A 85 -20.83 14.76 -3.03
C LEU A 85 -20.27 15.98 -3.76
N TYR A 86 -20.20 15.94 -5.09
CA TYR A 86 -19.52 16.96 -5.87
C TYR A 86 -20.26 18.29 -6.03
N PRO A 87 -21.60 18.33 -6.12
CA PRO A 87 -22.31 19.59 -6.16
C PRO A 87 -22.33 20.34 -4.82
N ALA A 88 -21.89 19.70 -3.73
CA ALA A 88 -21.87 20.35 -2.43
C ALA A 88 -20.82 21.46 -2.40
N PHE A 89 -21.21 22.64 -1.90
CA PHE A 89 -20.33 23.82 -1.78
C PHE A 89 -19.00 23.49 -1.06
N ASP A 90 -19.05 22.62 -0.04
CA ASP A 90 -17.87 22.19 0.69
C ASP A 90 -16.88 21.38 -0.14
N PHE A 91 -17.29 20.77 -1.27
CA PHE A 91 -16.41 19.96 -2.10
C PHE A 91 -15.38 20.84 -2.84
N GLU A 92 -15.79 21.96 -3.38
CA GLU A 92 -14.87 22.93 -4.01
C GLU A 92 -13.82 23.42 -3.00
N ALA A 93 -14.27 23.76 -1.79
CA ALA A 93 -13.37 24.19 -0.72
C ALA A 93 -12.39 23.07 -0.32
N LEU A 94 -12.84 21.80 -0.31
CA LEU A 94 -11.99 20.66 -0.03
C LEU A 94 -10.89 20.50 -1.10
N LEU A 95 -11.20 20.75 -2.37
CA LEU A 95 -10.26 20.58 -3.48
C LEU A 95 -9.24 21.71 -3.62
N ILE A 96 -9.41 22.86 -2.97
CA ILE A 96 -8.44 23.99 -3.06
C ILE A 96 -6.99 23.54 -2.81
N PRO A 97 -6.68 22.76 -1.73
CA PRO A 97 -5.33 22.26 -1.46
C PRO A 97 -5.00 20.96 -2.23
N MET A 98 -5.78 20.59 -3.24
CA MET A 98 -5.64 19.30 -3.92
C MET A 98 -5.57 19.44 -5.43
N VAL A 99 -5.01 18.44 -6.10
CA VAL A 99 -5.11 18.23 -7.54
C VAL A 99 -5.97 16.99 -7.75
N PRO A 100 -7.18 17.13 -8.33
CA PRO A 100 -8.08 16.00 -8.53
C PRO A 100 -7.76 15.25 -9.83
N VAL A 101 -7.96 13.93 -9.79
CA VAL A 101 -7.93 13.04 -10.97
C VAL A 101 -8.96 11.92 -10.79
N LYS A 102 -9.62 11.54 -11.87
CA LYS A 102 -10.56 10.42 -11.93
C LYS A 102 -9.95 9.27 -12.72
N LEU A 103 -9.97 8.07 -12.18
CA LEU A 103 -9.39 6.87 -12.77
C LEU A 103 -10.44 5.76 -12.86
N SER A 104 -10.57 5.14 -14.04
CA SER A 104 -11.37 3.94 -14.15
C SER A 104 -10.61 2.72 -13.63
N LEU A 105 -11.27 1.90 -12.79
CA LEU A 105 -10.72 0.58 -12.36
C LEU A 105 -10.54 -0.40 -13.54
N GLU A 106 -11.10 -0.09 -14.70
CA GLU A 106 -10.96 -0.91 -15.91
C GLU A 106 -9.71 -0.54 -16.72
N SER A 107 -9.17 0.68 -16.51
CA SER A 107 -7.94 1.12 -17.14
C SER A 107 -6.71 0.41 -16.57
N SER A 108 -5.62 0.36 -17.33
CA SER A 108 -4.34 -0.21 -16.87
C SER A 108 -3.77 0.55 -15.66
N GLU A 109 -3.83 1.88 -15.72
CA GLU A 109 -3.33 2.76 -14.65
C GLU A 109 -4.19 2.65 -13.39
N GLY A 110 -5.53 2.62 -13.53
CA GLY A 110 -6.45 2.44 -12.41
C GLY A 110 -6.31 1.08 -11.74
N LYS A 111 -6.18 -0.01 -12.52
CA LYS A 111 -5.92 -1.37 -12.00
C LYS A 111 -4.63 -1.45 -11.21
N GLU A 112 -3.55 -0.87 -11.74
CA GLU A 112 -2.26 -0.91 -11.07
C GLU A 112 -2.29 -0.15 -9.76
N LEU A 113 -2.84 1.07 -9.75
CA LEU A 113 -2.96 1.86 -8.54
C LEU A 113 -3.92 1.22 -7.52
N ALA A 114 -5.04 0.68 -7.98
CA ALA A 114 -5.99 -0.03 -7.12
C ALA A 114 -5.33 -1.23 -6.44
N ARG A 115 -4.54 -2.02 -7.19
CA ARG A 115 -3.78 -3.14 -6.65
C ARG A 115 -2.78 -2.68 -5.58
N GLN A 116 -2.05 -1.58 -5.83
CA GLN A 116 -1.08 -1.03 -4.89
C GLN A 116 -1.72 -0.67 -3.54
N TYR A 117 -2.94 -0.14 -3.55
CA TYR A 117 -3.65 0.29 -2.34
C TYR A 117 -4.69 -0.73 -1.85
N GLY A 118 -4.79 -1.88 -2.50
CA GLY A 118 -5.74 -2.94 -2.14
C GLY A 118 -7.20 -2.50 -2.30
N ILE A 119 -7.49 -1.65 -3.30
CA ILE A 119 -8.83 -1.21 -3.66
C ILE A 119 -9.48 -2.33 -4.47
N ALA A 120 -10.61 -2.83 -3.96
CA ALA A 120 -11.30 -3.98 -4.55
C ALA A 120 -12.42 -3.55 -5.51
N ASP A 121 -13.07 -2.42 -5.25
CA ASP A 121 -14.23 -1.97 -6.04
C ASP A 121 -14.41 -0.44 -6.01
N ALA A 122 -15.23 0.05 -6.95
CA ALA A 122 -15.64 1.45 -7.04
C ALA A 122 -17.03 1.68 -6.40
N PRO A 123 -17.33 2.89 -5.92
CA PRO A 123 -16.43 4.03 -5.87
C PRO A 123 -15.36 3.89 -4.79
N ALA A 124 -14.18 4.47 -5.01
CA ALA A 124 -13.18 4.63 -3.96
C ALA A 124 -12.50 6.00 -4.09
N ILE A 125 -12.11 6.58 -2.96
CA ILE A 125 -11.36 7.84 -2.92
C ILE A 125 -10.07 7.63 -2.15
N LEU A 126 -8.96 7.95 -2.81
CA LEU A 126 -7.62 7.95 -2.24
C LEU A 126 -7.08 9.38 -2.22
N ILE A 127 -6.61 9.85 -1.06
CA ILE A 127 -5.87 11.11 -0.98
C ILE A 127 -4.41 10.80 -0.64
N ARG A 128 -3.49 11.39 -1.41
CA ARG A 128 -2.05 11.29 -1.19
C ARG A 128 -1.43 12.66 -0.91
N SER A 129 -0.37 12.66 -0.15
CA SER A 129 0.43 13.88 0.05
C SER A 129 1.28 14.22 -1.18
N PRO A 130 1.87 15.42 -1.27
CA PRO A 130 2.79 15.79 -2.35
C PRO A 130 3.98 14.82 -2.51
N GLU A 131 4.43 14.21 -1.40
CA GLU A 131 5.50 13.22 -1.36
C GLU A 131 5.02 11.80 -1.73
N GLY A 132 3.73 11.65 -2.02
CA GLY A 132 3.14 10.37 -2.44
C GLY A 132 2.66 9.46 -1.31
N ARG A 133 2.68 9.93 -0.05
CA ARG A 133 2.19 9.16 1.10
C ARG A 133 0.67 9.10 1.13
N MET A 134 0.13 7.95 1.47
CA MET A 134 -1.32 7.82 1.68
C MET A 134 -1.77 8.64 2.90
N VAL A 135 -2.79 9.45 2.69
CA VAL A 135 -3.42 10.28 3.73
C VAL A 135 -4.77 9.71 4.11
N PHE A 136 -5.60 9.40 3.10
CA PHE A 136 -6.96 8.94 3.26
C PHE A 136 -7.30 7.87 2.22
N LEU A 137 -8.07 6.87 2.60
CA LEU A 137 -8.64 5.88 1.68
C LEU A 137 -10.01 5.43 2.18
N VAL A 138 -11.01 5.55 1.31
CA VAL A 138 -12.35 5.01 1.55
C VAL A 138 -12.82 4.25 0.32
N GLU A 139 -13.48 3.11 0.54
CA GLU A 139 -14.16 2.33 -0.50
C GLU A 139 -15.66 2.29 -0.22
N GLY A 140 -16.44 2.33 -1.28
CA GLY A 140 -17.88 2.33 -1.22
C GLY A 140 -18.48 3.73 -1.06
N PHE A 141 -19.81 3.79 -1.13
CA PHE A 141 -20.57 5.03 -0.95
C PHE A 141 -20.58 5.45 0.51
N THR A 142 -20.30 6.71 0.77
CA THR A 142 -20.39 7.34 2.11
C THR A 142 -21.32 8.56 2.05
N THR A 143 -21.86 8.97 3.19
CA THR A 143 -22.63 10.21 3.27
C THR A 143 -21.70 11.42 3.10
N THR A 144 -22.22 12.50 2.57
CA THR A 144 -21.47 13.76 2.40
C THR A 144 -20.87 14.24 3.73
N GLN A 145 -21.67 14.19 4.80
CA GLN A 145 -21.24 14.61 6.13
C GLN A 145 -20.08 13.76 6.67
N ASP A 146 -20.23 12.43 6.61
CA ASP A 146 -19.19 11.51 7.10
C ASP A 146 -17.91 11.64 6.29
N PHE A 147 -18.03 11.79 4.96
CA PHE A 147 -16.89 11.97 4.07
C PHE A 147 -16.07 13.20 4.47
N TYR A 148 -16.69 14.36 4.59
CA TYR A 148 -15.97 15.57 4.96
C TYR A 148 -15.36 15.51 6.36
N ALA A 149 -16.08 14.96 7.32
CA ALA A 149 -15.57 14.80 8.68
C ALA A 149 -14.30 13.94 8.70
N HIS A 150 -14.32 12.78 8.02
CA HIS A 150 -13.19 11.87 7.97
C HIS A 150 -12.01 12.44 7.19
N VAL A 151 -12.25 13.08 6.04
CA VAL A 151 -11.15 13.66 5.24
C VAL A 151 -10.46 14.79 6.01
N ARG A 152 -11.22 15.68 6.66
CA ARG A 152 -10.63 16.76 7.46
C ARG A 152 -9.78 16.20 8.60
N GLN A 153 -10.30 15.22 9.33
CA GLN A 153 -9.57 14.58 10.43
C GLN A 153 -8.26 13.93 9.92
N ASP A 154 -8.31 13.14 8.85
CA ASP A 154 -7.13 12.46 8.34
C ASP A 154 -6.09 13.43 7.74
N LEU A 155 -6.53 14.55 7.16
CA LEU A 155 -5.63 15.62 6.71
C LEU A 155 -4.90 16.29 7.89
N ASP A 156 -5.61 16.56 8.97
CA ASP A 156 -5.02 17.20 10.15
C ASP A 156 -4.07 16.25 10.89
N ASP A 157 -4.44 14.97 11.02
CA ASP A 157 -3.59 13.93 11.57
C ASP A 157 -2.33 13.73 10.71
N TYR A 158 -2.48 13.76 9.40
CA TYR A 158 -1.33 13.68 8.49
C TYR A 158 -0.42 14.90 8.63
N ARG A 159 -0.95 16.12 8.68
CA ARG A 159 -0.14 17.33 8.86
C ARG A 159 0.63 17.32 10.18
N ALA A 160 -0.01 16.86 11.27
CA ALA A 160 0.67 16.68 12.55
C ALA A 160 1.79 15.64 12.46
N PHE A 161 1.53 14.50 11.80
CA PHE A 161 2.53 13.47 11.55
C PHE A 161 3.69 13.98 10.67
N ALA A 162 3.41 14.70 9.59
CA ALA A 162 4.43 15.26 8.70
C ALA A 162 5.39 16.20 9.47
N ARG A 163 4.84 17.14 10.24
CA ARG A 163 5.65 18.03 11.10
C ARG A 163 6.51 17.24 12.08
N LYS A 164 5.96 16.17 12.68
CA LYS A 164 6.70 15.31 13.61
C LYS A 164 7.90 14.64 12.94
N ILE A 165 7.74 14.07 11.76
CA ILE A 165 8.83 13.36 11.08
C ILE A 165 9.88 14.29 10.50
N GLU A 166 9.50 15.52 10.10
CA GLU A 166 10.45 16.55 9.64
C GLU A 166 11.36 17.04 10.77
N ALA A 167 10.84 17.13 11.98
CA ALA A 167 11.61 17.55 13.15
C ALA A 167 12.51 16.44 13.73
N GLN A 168 12.45 15.21 13.23
CA GLN A 168 13.18 14.07 13.78
C GLN A 168 14.67 14.05 13.41
N ASP A 169 15.52 13.99 14.42
CA ASP A 169 16.93 13.57 14.29
C ASP A 169 17.01 12.05 14.42
N ILE A 170 17.01 11.33 13.29
CA ILE A 170 16.91 9.86 13.25
C ILE A 170 17.97 9.17 14.13
N PRO A 171 19.27 9.54 14.13
CA PRO A 171 20.26 8.99 15.03
C PRO A 171 19.93 9.08 16.52
N ARG A 172 19.14 10.05 16.94
CA ARG A 172 18.78 10.28 18.34
C ARG A 172 17.47 9.62 18.75
N LEU A 173 16.70 9.09 17.80
CA LEU A 173 15.45 8.43 18.15
C LEU A 173 15.68 7.22 19.06
N SER A 174 14.79 7.06 20.04
CA SER A 174 14.65 5.83 20.80
C SER A 174 14.20 4.67 19.88
N ALA A 175 14.46 3.42 20.29
CA ALA A 175 14.03 2.25 19.53
C ALA A 175 12.51 2.27 19.23
N ARG A 176 11.70 2.67 20.22
CA ARG A 176 10.24 2.74 20.11
C ARG A 176 9.81 3.84 19.13
N GLU A 177 10.31 5.06 19.28
CA GLU A 177 9.96 6.17 18.37
C GLU A 177 10.35 5.87 16.93
N ALA A 178 11.54 5.31 16.73
CA ALA A 178 12.03 4.92 15.43
C ALA A 178 11.15 3.82 14.78
N PHE A 179 10.72 2.83 15.58
CA PHE A 179 9.82 1.79 15.12
C PHE A 179 8.45 2.35 14.73
N GLU A 180 7.78 3.10 15.63
CA GLU A 180 6.44 3.62 15.39
C GLU A 180 6.41 4.57 14.17
N THR A 181 7.40 5.45 14.03
CA THR A 181 7.44 6.34 12.87
C THR A 181 7.84 5.62 11.59
N GLY A 182 8.74 4.65 11.65
CA GLY A 182 9.06 3.80 10.50
C GLY A 182 7.88 2.96 10.05
N LYS A 183 7.15 2.36 10.98
CA LYS A 183 5.92 1.60 10.73
C LYS A 183 4.85 2.47 10.06
N GLU A 184 4.61 3.68 10.58
CA GLU A 184 3.61 4.59 10.03
C GLU A 184 3.97 5.07 8.62
N LEU A 185 5.25 5.38 8.36
CA LEU A 185 5.72 5.73 7.02
C LEU A 185 5.51 4.57 6.03
N TYR A 186 5.88 3.35 6.42
CA TYR A 186 5.67 2.17 5.59
C TYR A 186 4.18 1.93 5.30
N ARG A 187 3.33 2.06 6.32
CA ARG A 187 1.88 1.94 6.19
C ARG A 187 1.31 2.96 5.20
N ARG A 188 1.90 4.16 5.14
CA ARG A 188 1.54 5.22 4.19
C ARG A 188 2.18 5.07 2.80
N GLY A 189 2.94 4.01 2.56
CA GLY A 189 3.59 3.73 1.28
C GLY A 189 4.94 4.42 1.10
N ASP A 190 5.52 4.99 2.15
CA ASP A 190 6.85 5.60 2.13
C ASP A 190 7.92 4.64 2.67
N SER A 191 8.30 3.65 1.85
CA SER A 191 9.36 2.70 2.19
C SER A 191 10.72 3.38 2.33
N ALA A 192 11.00 4.42 1.55
CA ALA A 192 12.25 5.16 1.61
C ALA A 192 12.43 5.91 2.94
N GLY A 193 11.37 6.56 3.42
CA GLY A 193 11.37 7.22 4.73
C GLY A 193 11.33 6.24 5.90
N ALA A 194 10.71 5.07 5.72
CA ALA A 194 10.63 4.03 6.74
C ALA A 194 12.00 3.34 7.00
N LEU A 195 12.75 3.07 5.95
CA LEU A 195 13.98 2.28 5.99
C LEU A 195 15.00 2.77 7.05
N PRO A 196 15.44 4.04 7.06
CA PRO A 196 16.43 4.50 8.04
C PRO A 196 15.89 4.46 9.48
N ARG A 197 14.60 4.67 9.67
CA ARG A 197 13.97 4.61 11.00
C ARG A 197 13.90 3.18 11.51
N LEU A 198 13.53 2.21 10.68
CA LEU A 198 13.51 0.80 11.06
C LEU A 198 14.90 0.25 11.33
N LYS A 199 15.92 0.65 10.55
CA LYS A 199 17.31 0.37 10.86
C LYS A 199 17.72 0.92 12.23
N ARG A 200 17.32 2.16 12.54
CA ARG A 200 17.54 2.75 13.87
C ARG A 200 16.82 1.98 14.96
N ALA A 201 15.55 1.56 14.74
CA ALA A 201 14.77 0.80 15.71
C ALA A 201 15.45 -0.53 16.12
N VAL A 202 16.06 -1.22 15.15
CA VAL A 202 16.80 -2.47 15.38
C VAL A 202 18.07 -2.23 16.21
N LEU A 203 18.76 -1.10 15.98
CA LEU A 203 20.12 -0.82 16.52
C LEU A 203 20.11 0.04 17.79
N ALA A 204 19.03 0.80 18.04
CA ALA A 204 18.99 1.75 19.16
C ALA A 204 19.18 1.05 20.52
N PRO A 205 19.92 1.68 21.44
CA PRO A 205 20.02 1.18 22.82
C PRO A 205 18.67 1.22 23.53
N GLY A 206 18.48 0.37 24.55
CA GLY A 206 17.26 0.33 25.37
C GLY A 206 16.05 -0.33 24.71
N GLY A 207 16.14 -0.82 23.46
CA GLY A 207 15.08 -1.58 22.81
C GLY A 207 14.90 -2.96 23.46
N THR A 208 13.65 -3.38 23.67
CA THR A 208 13.33 -4.75 24.11
C THR A 208 13.63 -5.77 23.02
N THR A 209 13.85 -7.03 23.39
CA THR A 209 14.03 -8.11 22.42
C THR A 209 12.84 -8.21 21.46
N ALA A 210 11.62 -8.21 21.98
CA ALA A 210 10.40 -8.27 21.19
C ALA A 210 10.28 -7.07 20.22
N GLY A 211 10.55 -5.84 20.68
CA GLY A 211 10.51 -4.65 19.84
C GLY A 211 11.56 -4.65 18.72
N ARG A 212 12.74 -5.20 18.98
CA ARG A 212 13.76 -5.37 17.92
C ARG A 212 13.39 -6.45 16.91
N GLU A 213 12.70 -7.50 17.34
CA GLU A 213 12.18 -8.54 16.45
C GLU A 213 11.05 -7.98 15.57
N ASP A 214 10.12 -7.20 16.15
CA ASP A 214 9.08 -6.50 15.38
C ASP A 214 9.71 -5.57 14.32
N ALA A 215 10.73 -4.80 14.73
CA ALA A 215 11.44 -3.91 13.83
C ALA A 215 12.19 -4.66 12.71
N ARG A 216 12.77 -5.83 12.99
CA ARG A 216 13.43 -6.67 11.96
C ARG A 216 12.42 -7.26 10.97
N GLU A 217 11.28 -7.73 11.46
CA GLU A 217 10.23 -8.28 10.62
C GLU A 217 9.77 -7.23 9.60
N LEU A 218 9.52 -6.01 10.07
CA LEU A 218 9.10 -4.91 9.21
C LEU A 218 10.24 -4.37 8.32
N LEU A 219 11.47 -4.33 8.84
CA LEU A 219 12.65 -3.92 8.08
C LEU A 219 12.87 -4.83 6.87
N ALA A 220 12.75 -6.16 7.05
CA ALA A 220 12.89 -7.10 5.94
C ALA A 220 11.85 -6.86 4.84
N ALA A 221 10.61 -6.51 5.21
CA ALA A 221 9.57 -6.16 4.24
C ALA A 221 9.90 -4.86 3.49
N VAL A 222 10.36 -3.83 4.19
CA VAL A 222 10.75 -2.55 3.58
C VAL A 222 11.96 -2.71 2.65
N GLU A 223 12.95 -3.53 3.03
CA GLU A 223 14.11 -3.84 2.20
C GLU A 223 13.67 -4.58 0.93
N LEU A 224 12.75 -5.53 1.04
CA LEU A 224 12.20 -6.25 -0.11
C LEU A 224 11.41 -5.36 -1.06
N ASP A 225 10.52 -4.51 -0.53
CA ASP A 225 9.77 -3.53 -1.31
C ASP A 225 10.68 -2.51 -2.03
N GLY A 226 11.81 -2.19 -1.40
CA GLY A 226 12.85 -1.34 -1.99
C GLY A 226 13.75 -2.05 -3.03
N GLY A 227 13.53 -3.34 -3.26
CA GLY A 227 14.31 -4.15 -4.21
C GLY A 227 15.63 -4.70 -3.64
N ASP A 228 15.96 -4.40 -2.38
CA ASP A 228 17.17 -4.94 -1.73
C ASP A 228 16.86 -6.34 -1.15
N THR A 229 16.75 -7.31 -2.04
CA THR A 229 16.48 -8.71 -1.69
C THR A 229 17.59 -9.33 -0.83
N ALA A 230 18.83 -8.89 -1.03
CA ALA A 230 19.98 -9.38 -0.27
C ALA A 230 19.91 -8.93 1.20
N ALA A 231 19.64 -7.64 1.46
CA ALA A 231 19.43 -7.13 2.81
C ALA A 231 18.22 -7.81 3.47
N SER A 232 17.11 -7.94 2.75
CA SER A 232 15.90 -8.61 3.24
C SER A 232 16.18 -10.05 3.67
N ARG A 233 16.92 -10.83 2.85
CA ARG A 233 17.36 -12.20 3.19
C ARG A 233 18.18 -12.22 4.48
N GLN A 234 19.13 -11.30 4.61
CA GLN A 234 19.99 -11.23 5.80
C GLN A 234 19.19 -10.87 7.05
N THR A 235 18.31 -9.87 6.95
CA THR A 235 17.48 -9.40 8.06
C THR A 235 16.53 -10.50 8.55
N ILE A 236 15.82 -11.18 7.63
CA ILE A 236 14.89 -12.24 7.98
C ILE A 236 15.61 -13.50 8.48
N HIS A 237 16.76 -13.85 7.91
CA HIS A 237 17.57 -14.96 8.39
C HIS A 237 18.00 -14.75 9.86
N ARG A 238 18.47 -13.52 10.19
CA ARG A 238 18.81 -13.18 11.58
C ARG A 238 17.61 -13.30 12.50
N LEU A 239 16.42 -12.90 12.08
CA LEU A 239 15.20 -13.06 12.87
C LEU A 239 14.90 -14.52 13.12
N ILE A 240 14.90 -15.39 12.10
CA ILE A 240 14.65 -16.84 12.21
C ILE A 240 15.61 -17.50 13.19
N THR A 241 16.90 -17.15 13.14
CA THR A 241 17.95 -17.79 13.96
C THR A 241 17.99 -17.31 15.41
N THR A 242 17.50 -16.10 15.69
CA THR A 242 17.61 -15.49 17.03
C THR A 242 16.31 -15.51 17.82
N THR A 243 15.14 -15.55 17.16
CA THR A 243 13.86 -15.52 17.86
C THR A 243 13.58 -16.81 18.62
N LYS A 244 13.08 -16.66 19.86
CA LYS A 244 12.58 -17.77 20.67
C LYS A 244 11.06 -18.00 20.48
N ASP A 245 10.37 -17.04 19.85
CA ASP A 245 8.95 -17.12 19.55
C ASP A 245 8.72 -18.01 18.32
N ALA A 246 8.11 -19.18 18.52
CA ALA A 246 7.86 -20.17 17.48
C ALA A 246 6.92 -19.63 16.38
N ARG A 247 5.90 -18.83 16.74
CA ARG A 247 4.97 -18.25 15.77
C ARG A 247 5.65 -17.18 14.91
N ARG A 248 6.51 -16.38 15.53
CA ARG A 248 7.31 -15.37 14.78
C ARG A 248 8.30 -16.05 13.84
N ARG A 249 8.95 -17.12 14.29
CA ARG A 249 9.85 -17.92 13.44
C ARG A 249 9.10 -18.46 12.22
N GLU A 250 7.93 -19.02 12.43
CA GLU A 250 7.08 -19.55 11.37
C GLU A 250 6.71 -18.46 10.35
N ARG A 251 6.27 -17.25 10.79
CA ARG A 251 6.01 -16.11 9.88
C ARG A 251 7.25 -15.68 9.11
N ALA A 252 8.38 -15.63 9.79
CA ALA A 252 9.65 -15.24 9.18
C ALA A 252 10.12 -16.25 8.12
N GLU A 253 9.91 -17.55 8.35
CA GLU A 253 10.20 -18.61 7.37
C GLU A 253 9.28 -18.53 6.16
N LEU A 254 8.00 -18.25 6.38
CA LEU A 254 7.05 -18.01 5.30
C LEU A 254 7.42 -16.76 4.49
N PHE A 255 7.81 -15.67 5.16
CA PHE A 255 8.30 -14.47 4.48
C PHE A 255 9.56 -14.76 3.66
N ARG A 256 10.52 -15.51 4.21
CA ARG A 256 11.73 -15.93 3.49
C ARG A 256 11.42 -16.68 2.21
N ALA A 257 10.37 -17.51 2.21
CA ALA A 257 9.95 -18.28 1.03
C ALA A 257 9.40 -17.38 -0.10
N GLN A 258 9.01 -16.14 0.20
CA GLN A 258 8.51 -15.19 -0.81
C GLN A 258 9.62 -14.39 -1.49
N ILE A 259 10.79 -14.24 -0.86
CA ILE A 259 11.88 -13.41 -1.40
C ILE A 259 12.32 -13.86 -2.80
N PRO A 260 12.46 -15.17 -3.12
CA PRO A 260 12.83 -15.60 -4.46
C PRO A 260 11.85 -15.19 -5.55
N LEU A 261 10.57 -14.95 -5.22
CA LEU A 261 9.60 -14.45 -6.20
C LEU A 261 9.98 -13.03 -6.68
N ALA A 262 10.45 -12.18 -5.78
CA ALA A 262 10.94 -10.85 -6.13
C ALA A 262 12.24 -10.90 -6.94
N GLU A 263 12.98 -12.01 -6.84
CA GLU A 263 14.21 -12.26 -7.63
C GLU A 263 13.93 -12.98 -8.97
N ASN A 264 12.67 -13.18 -9.32
CA ASN A 264 12.24 -13.97 -10.48
C ASN A 264 12.78 -15.41 -10.47
N LYS A 265 12.78 -16.06 -9.29
CA LYS A 265 13.23 -17.44 -9.05
C LYS A 265 12.07 -18.29 -8.49
N PRO A 266 11.04 -18.56 -9.31
CA PRO A 266 9.85 -19.26 -8.83
C PRO A 266 10.13 -20.70 -8.35
N GLU A 267 11.11 -21.40 -8.91
CA GLU A 267 11.46 -22.77 -8.51
C GLU A 267 12.03 -22.79 -7.06
N GLU A 268 12.86 -21.81 -6.72
CA GLU A 268 13.40 -21.66 -5.35
C GLU A 268 12.26 -21.36 -4.36
N ALA A 269 11.35 -20.45 -4.73
CA ALA A 269 10.18 -20.13 -3.92
C ALA A 269 9.29 -21.37 -3.69
N TYR A 270 9.01 -22.12 -4.75
CA TYR A 270 8.24 -23.35 -4.69
C TYR A 270 8.83 -24.36 -3.70
N ALA A 271 10.14 -24.61 -3.83
CA ALA A 271 10.83 -25.53 -2.93
C ALA A 271 10.72 -25.09 -1.45
N LEU A 272 10.82 -23.79 -1.17
CA LEU A 272 10.67 -23.23 0.16
C LEU A 272 9.23 -23.33 0.68
N PHE A 273 8.20 -23.10 -0.14
CA PHE A 273 6.81 -23.28 0.24
C PHE A 273 6.45 -24.73 0.54
N VAL A 274 6.92 -25.68 -0.27
CA VAL A 274 6.75 -27.12 -0.02
C VAL A 274 7.43 -27.52 1.28
N LYS A 275 8.65 -27.03 1.51
CA LYS A 275 9.35 -27.24 2.78
C LYS A 275 8.58 -26.67 3.96
N PHE A 276 8.05 -25.45 3.85
CA PHE A 276 7.24 -24.81 4.89
C PHE A 276 5.99 -25.66 5.23
N GLU A 277 5.26 -26.15 4.23
CA GLU A 277 4.10 -27.00 4.43
C GLU A 277 4.44 -28.28 5.21
N LYS A 278 5.57 -28.88 4.90
CA LYS A 278 6.06 -30.09 5.57
C LYS A 278 6.47 -29.82 7.02
N ASP A 279 7.19 -28.73 7.26
CA ASP A 279 7.74 -28.40 8.58
C ASP A 279 6.67 -27.83 9.53
N HIS A 280 5.59 -27.24 8.98
CA HIS A 280 4.52 -26.60 9.75
C HIS A 280 3.11 -27.15 9.42
N PRO A 281 2.83 -28.45 9.66
CA PRO A 281 1.57 -29.09 9.23
C PRO A 281 0.31 -28.57 9.93
N LYS A 282 0.46 -27.76 10.98
CA LYS A 282 -0.65 -27.12 11.72
C LYS A 282 -0.65 -25.58 11.59
N SER A 283 0.10 -25.04 10.65
CA SER A 283 0.18 -23.60 10.42
C SER A 283 -1.18 -23.01 10.02
N PRO A 284 -1.57 -21.87 10.57
CA PRO A 284 -2.75 -21.15 10.11
C PRO A 284 -2.59 -20.61 8.66
N TYR A 285 -1.37 -20.62 8.13
CA TYR A 285 -1.04 -20.12 6.77
C TYR A 285 -1.10 -21.20 5.69
N LEU A 286 -1.38 -22.46 6.04
CA LEU A 286 -1.33 -23.59 5.08
C LEU A 286 -2.28 -23.42 3.89
N SER A 287 -3.50 -22.91 4.11
CA SER A 287 -4.43 -22.67 3.00
C SER A 287 -3.88 -21.70 1.97
N GLN A 288 -3.21 -20.65 2.44
CA GLN A 288 -2.58 -19.64 1.57
C GLN A 288 -1.35 -20.22 0.86
N VAL A 289 -0.51 -20.97 1.58
CA VAL A 289 0.68 -21.63 1.02
C VAL A 289 0.28 -22.63 -0.08
N ARG A 290 -0.74 -23.45 0.15
CA ARG A 290 -1.27 -24.42 -0.84
C ARG A 290 -1.84 -23.71 -2.07
N ALA A 291 -2.56 -22.60 -1.87
CA ALA A 291 -3.05 -21.79 -2.99
C ALA A 291 -1.91 -21.18 -3.81
N LEU A 292 -0.79 -20.79 -3.17
CA LEU A 292 0.41 -20.31 -3.86
C LEU A 292 1.08 -21.45 -4.66
N ILE A 293 1.29 -22.60 -4.03
CA ILE A 293 1.86 -23.78 -4.67
C ILE A 293 1.01 -24.19 -5.89
N GLY A 294 -0.32 -24.29 -5.75
CA GLY A 294 -1.22 -24.65 -6.85
C GLY A 294 -1.15 -23.69 -8.03
N ARG A 295 -1.00 -22.37 -7.78
CA ARG A 295 -0.80 -21.39 -8.85
C ARG A 295 0.54 -21.55 -9.56
N MET A 296 1.59 -21.91 -8.84
CA MET A 296 2.93 -22.10 -9.41
C MET A 296 3.02 -23.37 -10.24
N THR A 297 2.25 -24.41 -9.93
CA THR A 297 2.21 -25.68 -10.66
C THR A 297 1.18 -25.72 -11.80
N GLY A 298 0.36 -24.67 -11.94
CA GLY A 298 -0.76 -24.68 -12.89
C GLY A 298 -1.95 -25.54 -12.44
N GLU A 299 -1.89 -26.13 -11.26
CA GLU A 299 -2.97 -26.90 -10.63
C GLU A 299 -3.91 -25.98 -9.83
N ALA A 300 -4.41 -24.90 -10.44
CA ALA A 300 -5.43 -24.05 -9.81
C ALA A 300 -6.70 -24.90 -9.60
N ARG A 301 -6.77 -25.60 -8.47
CA ARG A 301 -8.03 -26.19 -8.01
C ARG A 301 -8.95 -25.04 -7.64
N THR A 302 -9.97 -24.84 -8.47
CA THR A 302 -11.18 -24.09 -8.09
C THR A 302 -11.69 -24.58 -6.75
N PRO A 303 -12.18 -23.67 -5.87
CA PRO A 303 -12.73 -24.03 -4.58
C PRO A 303 -13.95 -24.93 -4.66
#